data_d3df4a2c15aa50702ceea39079c3eed4
#
_entry.id   d3df4a2c15aa50702ceea39079c3eed4
#
_cell.length_a   1.000
_cell.length_b   1.000
_cell.length_c   1.000
_cell.angle_alpha   90.00
_cell.angle_beta   90.00
_cell.angle_gamma   90.00
#
_symmetry.space_group_name_H-M   'P 1'
#
loop_
_entity.id
_entity.type
_entity.pdbx_description
1 polymer ?
#
loop_
_entity_poly.entity_id
_entity_poly.type
_entity_poly.pdbx_seq_one_letter_code
_entity_poly.pdbx_strand_id
1 'polypeptide(L)'
;MRSLLTAAAISLAFTLFLTPVFLRLFRKWGWAQVIRTPEDIRNPNHQTKRGTPTMGGTIFIVGTIVGYLVGAYTGNNPPTISGLLVIWMMVGLGVVGFIDDYMKVRQQRFMGLSGWRKVVGQIIVTVPFGVVALMLPNAYGQTPASPFVSVFRDVPALSFMALGLVVGWILYLAWVSFIGVAFSNSTNVTDGLAAGSGIFVTGAYSLIAFWQFNQACWGGGDLSPGAQLACYPTRDPFDLAIVSASFVGALVGFLWWNAPKAKVFMGDVGSMAIGGVIAAMAILTRTELLAVLVAGVFIIGPGSVILQRLYFKITRGKRLFLMSPFHHHLEMRGWSEVTIVVRMWIIAGLLAVSGIGFFYVEWLSRT
;
A
#
# COMPACT_ATOMS: atom_id res chain seq x y z
N MET A 1 -2.19 -16.94 15.59
CA MET A 1 -2.76 -17.57 14.39
C MET A 1 -4.27 -17.37 14.26
N ARG A 2 -5.08 -17.64 15.31
CA ARG A 2 -6.56 -17.49 15.24
C ARG A 2 -6.97 -16.08 14.80
N SER A 3 -6.45 -15.02 15.44
CA SER A 3 -6.75 -13.62 15.10
C SER A 3 -6.48 -13.29 13.62
N LEU A 4 -5.33 -13.72 13.11
CA LEU A 4 -4.88 -13.45 11.75
C LEU A 4 -5.80 -14.11 10.71
N LEU A 5 -6.10 -15.41 10.90
CA LEU A 5 -7.00 -16.16 10.00
C LEU A 5 -8.43 -15.61 10.06
N THR A 6 -8.92 -15.29 11.26
CA THR A 6 -10.26 -14.71 11.42
C THR A 6 -10.36 -13.35 10.76
N ALA A 7 -9.36 -12.47 10.94
CA ALA A 7 -9.31 -11.16 10.30
C ALA A 7 -9.36 -11.26 8.77
N ALA A 8 -8.51 -12.12 8.18
CA ALA A 8 -8.48 -12.34 6.75
C ALA A 8 -9.80 -12.93 6.22
N ALA A 9 -10.36 -13.94 6.89
CA ALA A 9 -11.58 -14.59 6.47
C ALA A 9 -12.81 -13.66 6.54
N ILE A 10 -12.94 -12.88 7.61
CA ILE A 10 -14.07 -11.94 7.77
C ILE A 10 -13.98 -10.82 6.75
N SER A 11 -12.81 -10.23 6.52
CA SER A 11 -12.64 -9.18 5.51
C SER A 11 -12.91 -9.68 4.09
N LEU A 12 -12.45 -10.90 3.76
CA LEU A 12 -12.72 -11.56 2.49
C LEU A 12 -14.23 -11.76 2.31
N ALA A 13 -14.88 -12.36 3.30
CA ALA A 13 -16.34 -12.59 3.26
C ALA A 13 -17.11 -11.27 3.13
N PHE A 14 -16.74 -10.25 3.91
CA PHE A 14 -17.33 -8.92 3.84
C PHE A 14 -17.28 -8.35 2.42
N THR A 15 -16.08 -8.26 1.84
CA THR A 15 -15.90 -7.66 0.51
C THR A 15 -16.53 -8.51 -0.59
N LEU A 16 -16.42 -9.85 -0.52
CA LEU A 16 -16.97 -10.74 -1.51
C LEU A 16 -18.51 -10.65 -1.55
N PHE A 17 -19.18 -10.70 -0.41
CA PHE A 17 -20.64 -10.80 -0.34
C PHE A 17 -21.34 -9.45 -0.27
N LEU A 18 -20.71 -8.40 0.29
CA LEU A 18 -21.34 -7.08 0.40
C LEU A 18 -21.06 -6.15 -0.79
N THR A 19 -20.07 -6.42 -1.63
CA THR A 19 -19.83 -5.63 -2.84
C THR A 19 -21.09 -5.42 -3.69
N PRO A 20 -21.98 -6.43 -3.95
CA PRO A 20 -23.20 -6.19 -4.72
C PRO A 20 -24.14 -5.14 -4.09
N VAL A 21 -24.18 -5.05 -2.76
CA VAL A 21 -24.97 -4.04 -2.03
C VAL A 21 -24.38 -2.65 -2.28
N PHE A 22 -23.05 -2.51 -2.12
CA PHE A 22 -22.35 -1.25 -2.40
C PHE A 22 -22.53 -0.82 -3.86
N LEU A 23 -22.47 -1.74 -4.82
CA LEU A 23 -22.71 -1.45 -6.24
C LEU A 23 -24.11 -0.87 -6.50
N ARG A 24 -25.14 -1.35 -5.81
CA ARG A 24 -26.50 -0.78 -5.90
C ARG A 24 -26.53 0.65 -5.39
N LEU A 25 -25.86 0.91 -4.25
CA LEU A 25 -25.75 2.26 -3.67
C LEU A 25 -24.98 3.21 -4.60
N PHE A 26 -23.84 2.78 -5.13
CA PHE A 26 -23.02 3.59 -6.03
C PHE A 26 -23.77 3.96 -7.30
N ARG A 27 -24.53 3.03 -7.88
CA ARG A 27 -25.41 3.32 -9.02
C ARG A 27 -26.49 4.32 -8.66
N LYS A 28 -27.11 4.18 -7.47
CA LYS A 28 -28.13 5.13 -6.97
C LYS A 28 -27.56 6.54 -6.78
N TRP A 29 -26.28 6.63 -6.34
CA TRP A 29 -25.58 7.91 -6.15
C TRP A 29 -24.95 8.47 -7.42
N GLY A 30 -25.02 7.73 -8.54
CA GLY A 30 -24.43 8.15 -9.80
C GLY A 30 -22.90 8.12 -9.84
N TRP A 31 -22.26 7.28 -9.01
CA TRP A 31 -20.82 7.13 -8.95
C TRP A 31 -20.30 6.23 -10.08
N ALA A 32 -20.39 6.74 -11.30
CA ALA A 32 -19.88 6.06 -12.49
C ALA A 32 -18.62 6.74 -13.01
N GLN A 33 -17.71 5.96 -13.56
CA GLN A 33 -16.48 6.51 -14.11
C GLN A 33 -16.78 7.36 -15.34
N VAL A 34 -16.21 8.56 -15.37
CA VAL A 34 -16.21 9.47 -16.53
C VAL A 34 -15.08 9.03 -17.47
N ILE A 35 -15.44 8.62 -18.68
CA ILE A 35 -14.46 8.17 -19.69
C ILE A 35 -14.19 9.33 -20.65
N ARG A 36 -12.93 9.50 -21.04
CA ARG A 36 -12.52 10.46 -22.08
C ARG A 36 -13.18 10.11 -23.41
N THR A 37 -13.56 11.13 -24.17
CA THR A 37 -14.14 10.97 -25.50
C THR A 37 -13.11 10.44 -26.49
N PRO A 38 -13.54 9.76 -27.60
CA PRO A 38 -12.61 9.17 -28.58
C PRO A 38 -11.67 10.19 -29.25
N GLU A 39 -12.03 11.45 -29.27
CA GLU A 39 -11.24 12.55 -29.85
C GLU A 39 -9.97 12.84 -29.04
N ASP A 40 -9.97 12.53 -27.73
CA ASP A 40 -8.85 12.81 -26.83
C ASP A 40 -7.79 11.69 -26.76
N ILE A 41 -8.07 10.51 -27.30
CA ILE A 41 -7.18 9.34 -27.13
C ILE A 41 -7.10 8.48 -28.39
N ARG A 42 -5.88 8.21 -28.83
CA ARG A 42 -5.54 7.21 -29.86
C ARG A 42 -5.78 5.75 -29.43
N ASN A 43 -6.51 5.48 -28.34
CA ASN A 43 -6.70 4.14 -27.80
C ASN A 43 -8.18 3.71 -27.83
N PRO A 44 -8.57 2.78 -28.74
CA PRO A 44 -9.98 2.46 -29.03
C PRO A 44 -10.70 1.61 -27.97
N ASN A 45 -10.00 0.97 -27.03
CA ASN A 45 -10.58 -0.12 -26.22
C ASN A 45 -11.25 0.30 -24.90
N HIS A 46 -11.29 1.59 -24.54
CA HIS A 46 -11.85 2.01 -23.24
C HIS A 46 -13.36 2.32 -23.26
N GLN A 47 -14.02 2.30 -24.42
CA GLN A 47 -15.46 2.62 -24.52
C GLN A 47 -16.35 1.60 -23.80
N THR A 48 -15.93 0.35 -23.71
CA THR A 48 -16.69 -0.73 -23.01
C THR A 48 -16.76 -0.55 -21.49
N LYS A 49 -15.95 0.33 -20.92
CA LYS A 49 -15.85 0.61 -19.46
C LYS A 49 -16.82 1.71 -18.99
N ARG A 50 -17.57 2.34 -19.92
CA ARG A 50 -18.51 3.44 -19.60
C ARG A 50 -19.65 2.97 -18.69
N GLY A 51 -19.89 3.70 -17.59
CA GLY A 51 -20.97 3.39 -16.66
C GLY A 51 -20.59 2.37 -15.58
N THR A 52 -19.36 1.85 -15.57
CA THR A 52 -18.88 1.01 -14.46
C THR A 52 -18.73 1.87 -13.21
N PRO A 53 -19.29 1.46 -12.04
CA PRO A 53 -19.11 2.16 -10.79
C PRO A 53 -17.64 2.32 -10.42
N THR A 54 -17.27 3.50 -9.91
CA THR A 54 -15.94 3.81 -9.36
C THR A 54 -15.98 3.97 -7.85
N MET A 55 -14.84 4.31 -7.21
CA MET A 55 -14.70 4.43 -5.75
C MET A 55 -14.88 3.11 -4.99
N GLY A 56 -14.70 1.97 -5.65
CA GLY A 56 -14.78 0.64 -5.03
C GLY A 56 -13.78 0.42 -3.90
N GLY A 57 -12.74 1.24 -3.82
CA GLY A 57 -11.79 1.26 -2.71
C GLY A 57 -12.43 1.39 -1.34
N THR A 58 -13.56 2.11 -1.24
CA THR A 58 -14.31 2.24 0.01
C THR A 58 -14.77 0.90 0.57
N ILE A 59 -15.06 -0.08 -0.30
CA ILE A 59 -15.57 -1.40 0.09
C ILE A 59 -14.50 -2.19 0.83
N PHE A 60 -13.30 -2.27 0.28
CA PHE A 60 -12.24 -3.02 0.92
C PHE A 60 -11.61 -2.27 2.11
N ILE A 61 -11.64 -0.93 2.13
CA ILE A 61 -11.25 -0.15 3.31
C ILE A 61 -12.15 -0.52 4.49
N VAL A 62 -13.49 -0.47 4.29
CA VAL A 62 -14.45 -0.85 5.35
C VAL A 62 -14.30 -2.33 5.72
N GLY A 63 -14.17 -3.22 4.72
CA GLY A 63 -13.96 -4.65 4.94
C GLY A 63 -12.71 -4.95 5.76
N THR A 64 -11.62 -4.22 5.53
CA THR A 64 -10.38 -4.33 6.32
C THR A 64 -10.60 -3.92 7.76
N ILE A 65 -11.25 -2.78 8.01
CA ILE A 65 -11.51 -2.31 9.37
C ILE A 65 -12.36 -3.32 10.14
N VAL A 66 -13.44 -3.81 9.52
CA VAL A 66 -14.33 -4.80 10.14
C VAL A 66 -13.58 -6.09 10.44
N GLY A 67 -12.87 -6.65 9.45
CA GLY A 67 -12.11 -7.89 9.63
C GLY A 67 -10.99 -7.76 10.67
N TYR A 68 -10.26 -6.63 10.67
CA TYR A 68 -9.23 -6.34 11.65
C TYR A 68 -9.80 -6.30 13.07
N LEU A 69 -10.85 -5.54 13.32
CA LEU A 69 -11.46 -5.43 14.64
C LEU A 69 -12.01 -6.78 15.11
N VAL A 70 -12.77 -7.49 14.26
CA VAL A 70 -13.31 -8.81 14.64
C VAL A 70 -12.17 -9.80 14.92
N GLY A 71 -11.14 -9.86 14.07
CA GLY A 71 -10.00 -10.75 14.27
C GLY A 71 -9.20 -10.44 15.53
N ALA A 72 -8.97 -9.15 15.82
CA ALA A 72 -8.27 -8.70 17.01
C ALA A 72 -9.03 -9.08 18.29
N TYR A 73 -10.30 -8.73 18.39
CA TYR A 73 -11.11 -9.00 19.60
C TYR A 73 -11.41 -10.51 19.80
N THR A 74 -11.72 -11.25 18.74
CA THR A 74 -11.98 -12.69 18.86
C THR A 74 -10.75 -13.51 19.22
N GLY A 75 -9.57 -12.99 18.96
CA GLY A 75 -8.31 -13.61 19.30
C GLY A 75 -7.68 -13.12 20.60
N ASN A 76 -8.34 -12.26 21.37
CA ASN A 76 -7.82 -11.60 22.57
C ASN A 76 -6.51 -10.80 22.34
N ASN A 77 -6.38 -10.22 21.14
CA ASN A 77 -5.28 -9.33 20.77
C ASN A 77 -5.88 -7.96 20.40
N PRO A 78 -6.20 -7.11 21.37
CA PRO A 78 -6.84 -5.82 21.10
C PRO A 78 -5.97 -4.95 20.19
N PRO A 79 -6.59 -4.08 19.36
CA PRO A 79 -5.87 -3.16 18.50
C PRO A 79 -4.81 -2.36 19.24
N THR A 80 -3.62 -2.30 18.68
CA THR A 80 -2.51 -1.50 19.21
C THR A 80 -2.37 -0.19 18.44
N ILE A 81 -1.52 0.72 18.94
CA ILE A 81 -1.21 1.97 18.24
C ILE A 81 -0.60 1.68 16.87
N SER A 82 0.24 0.64 16.74
CA SER A 82 0.87 0.28 15.47
C SER A 82 -0.15 -0.14 14.42
N GLY A 83 -1.12 -1.00 14.77
CA GLY A 83 -2.21 -1.39 13.86
C GLY A 83 -3.14 -0.23 13.51
N LEU A 84 -3.46 0.64 14.49
CA LEU A 84 -4.27 1.83 14.26
C LEU A 84 -3.58 2.84 13.35
N LEU A 85 -2.25 2.94 13.39
CA LEU A 85 -1.48 3.78 12.46
C LEU A 85 -1.54 3.26 11.02
N VAL A 86 -1.57 1.94 10.79
CA VAL A 86 -1.81 1.38 9.45
C VAL A 86 -3.21 1.76 8.96
N ILE A 87 -4.24 1.63 9.82
CA ILE A 87 -5.61 2.06 9.50
C ILE A 87 -5.66 3.56 9.21
N TRP A 88 -4.96 4.40 9.99
CA TRP A 88 -4.87 5.84 9.75
C TRP A 88 -4.33 6.15 8.35
N MET A 89 -3.23 5.53 7.95
CA MET A 89 -2.64 5.75 6.62
C MET A 89 -3.55 5.24 5.50
N MET A 90 -4.18 4.08 5.68
CA MET A 90 -5.12 3.50 4.72
C MET A 90 -6.32 4.43 4.51
N VAL A 91 -6.98 4.82 5.59
CA VAL A 91 -8.19 5.67 5.54
C VAL A 91 -7.84 7.08 5.10
N GLY A 92 -6.82 7.69 5.68
CA GLY A 92 -6.43 9.06 5.40
C GLY A 92 -6.06 9.27 3.92
N LEU A 93 -5.20 8.41 3.36
CA LEU A 93 -4.85 8.49 1.94
C LEU A 93 -6.02 8.06 1.06
N GLY A 94 -6.84 7.10 1.50
CA GLY A 94 -8.10 6.76 0.86
C GLY A 94 -9.07 7.95 0.78
N VAL A 95 -9.17 8.77 1.82
CA VAL A 95 -9.98 10.00 1.83
C VAL A 95 -9.43 11.04 0.84
N VAL A 96 -8.12 11.20 0.74
CA VAL A 96 -7.52 12.09 -0.29
C VAL A 96 -7.92 11.61 -1.69
N GLY A 97 -7.84 10.29 -1.94
CA GLY A 97 -8.29 9.69 -3.21
C GLY A 97 -9.80 9.84 -3.43
N PHE A 98 -10.60 9.69 -2.36
CA PHE A 98 -12.05 9.88 -2.42
C PHE A 98 -12.43 11.30 -2.85
N ILE A 99 -11.78 12.30 -2.29
CA ILE A 99 -12.02 13.71 -2.65
C ILE A 99 -11.68 13.92 -4.14
N ASP A 100 -10.58 13.33 -4.62
CA ASP A 100 -10.18 13.40 -6.03
C ASP A 100 -11.23 12.77 -6.96
N ASP A 101 -11.65 11.53 -6.66
CA ASP A 101 -12.66 10.82 -7.45
C ASP A 101 -14.04 11.49 -7.38
N TYR A 102 -14.44 11.94 -6.19
CA TYR A 102 -15.71 12.65 -6.02
C TYR A 102 -15.79 13.93 -6.83
N MET A 103 -14.68 14.70 -6.89
CA MET A 103 -14.61 15.90 -7.73
C MET A 103 -14.74 15.56 -9.22
N LYS A 104 -14.08 14.47 -9.69
CA LYS A 104 -14.19 14.01 -11.08
C LYS A 104 -15.64 13.65 -11.43
N VAL A 105 -16.29 12.86 -10.56
CA VAL A 105 -17.68 12.41 -10.79
C VAL A 105 -18.67 13.59 -10.76
N ARG A 106 -18.58 14.46 -9.74
CA ARG A 106 -19.52 15.58 -9.58
C ARG A 106 -19.37 16.64 -10.67
N GLN A 107 -18.14 16.93 -11.08
CA GLN A 107 -17.87 17.95 -12.10
C GLN A 107 -17.92 17.40 -13.54
N GLN A 108 -18.13 16.09 -13.72
CA GLN A 108 -18.08 15.39 -15.00
C GLN A 108 -16.81 15.73 -15.79
N ARG A 109 -15.67 15.85 -15.09
CA ARG A 109 -14.37 16.21 -15.65
C ARG A 109 -13.36 15.10 -15.38
N PHE A 110 -12.36 14.97 -16.26
CA PHE A 110 -11.27 14.00 -16.09
C PHE A 110 -10.24 14.44 -15.05
N MET A 111 -10.16 15.72 -14.75
CA MET A 111 -9.24 16.28 -13.76
C MET A 111 -9.95 16.44 -12.41
N GLY A 112 -9.47 15.71 -11.41
CA GLY A 112 -9.81 15.88 -10.01
C GLY A 112 -8.96 16.98 -9.35
N LEU A 113 -8.33 16.65 -8.23
CA LEU A 113 -7.38 17.52 -7.54
C LEU A 113 -6.16 17.81 -8.42
N SER A 114 -5.67 19.05 -8.42
CA SER A 114 -4.37 19.33 -9.01
C SER A 114 -3.26 18.55 -8.28
N GLY A 115 -2.19 18.18 -8.98
CA GLY A 115 -1.12 17.35 -8.40
C GLY A 115 -0.59 17.89 -7.07
N TRP A 116 -0.41 19.23 -6.97
CA TRP A 116 0.02 19.87 -5.73
C TRP A 116 -1.00 19.71 -4.58
N ARG A 117 -2.30 19.91 -4.85
CA ARG A 117 -3.34 19.75 -3.83
C ARG A 117 -3.41 18.30 -3.33
N LYS A 118 -3.18 17.32 -4.21
CA LYS A 118 -3.10 15.90 -3.85
C LYS A 118 -1.91 15.66 -2.90
N VAL A 119 -0.73 16.20 -3.23
CA VAL A 119 0.48 16.09 -2.37
C VAL A 119 0.25 16.75 -1.00
N VAL A 120 -0.37 17.93 -0.96
CA VAL A 120 -0.71 18.59 0.33
C VAL A 120 -1.63 17.71 1.17
N GLY A 121 -2.68 17.13 0.57
CA GLY A 121 -3.56 16.19 1.28
C GLY A 121 -2.82 14.97 1.81
N GLN A 122 -1.88 14.42 1.05
CA GLN A 122 -1.03 13.30 1.49
C GLN A 122 -0.14 13.70 2.67
N ILE A 123 0.48 14.89 2.64
CA ILE A 123 1.33 15.40 3.74
C ILE A 123 0.50 15.61 5.02
N ILE A 124 -0.73 16.11 4.91
CA ILE A 124 -1.64 16.25 6.05
C ILE A 124 -1.91 14.90 6.75
N VAL A 125 -1.88 13.80 6.01
CA VAL A 125 -2.05 12.45 6.58
C VAL A 125 -0.73 11.88 7.11
N THR A 126 0.38 12.05 6.37
CA THR A 126 1.66 11.40 6.70
C THR A 126 2.40 12.08 7.84
N VAL A 127 2.30 13.40 8.01
CA VAL A 127 2.98 14.10 9.10
C VAL A 127 2.43 13.71 10.47
N PRO A 128 1.11 13.72 10.75
CA PRO A 128 0.59 13.22 12.03
C PRO A 128 0.92 11.74 12.27
N PHE A 129 0.88 10.90 11.23
CA PHE A 129 1.33 9.52 11.33
C PHE A 129 2.77 9.44 11.83
N GLY A 130 3.71 10.19 11.20
CA GLY A 130 5.12 10.20 11.60
C GLY A 130 5.33 10.70 13.02
N VAL A 131 4.62 11.75 13.43
CA VAL A 131 4.70 12.29 14.80
C VAL A 131 4.25 11.24 15.81
N VAL A 132 3.06 10.66 15.64
CA VAL A 132 2.53 9.65 16.56
C VAL A 132 3.40 8.39 16.58
N ALA A 133 3.90 7.96 15.41
CA ALA A 133 4.74 6.78 15.29
C ALA A 133 6.07 6.88 16.03
N LEU A 134 6.61 8.09 16.23
CA LEU A 134 7.88 8.29 16.94
C LEU A 134 7.70 8.74 18.41
N MET A 135 6.53 9.32 18.78
CA MET A 135 6.32 9.92 20.10
C MET A 135 5.68 8.98 21.13
N LEU A 136 5.07 7.87 20.73
CA LEU A 136 4.33 7.01 21.65
C LEU A 136 5.07 5.71 21.96
N PRO A 137 5.97 5.66 22.97
CA PRO A 137 6.61 4.42 23.36
C PRO A 137 5.66 3.47 24.10
N ASN A 138 5.91 2.17 24.00
CA ASN A 138 5.28 1.16 24.86
C ASN A 138 5.98 1.07 26.24
N ALA A 139 5.54 0.15 27.10
CA ALA A 139 6.14 -0.08 28.41
C ALA A 139 7.64 -0.48 28.35
N TYR A 140 8.12 -0.95 27.19
CA TYR A 140 9.52 -1.32 26.94
C TYR A 140 10.33 -0.20 26.27
N GLY A 141 9.75 0.99 26.14
CA GLY A 141 10.39 2.14 25.50
C GLY A 141 10.43 2.08 23.96
N GLN A 142 9.77 1.10 23.36
CA GLN A 142 9.75 0.96 21.89
C GLN A 142 8.66 1.83 21.28
N THR A 143 9.02 2.61 20.28
CA THR A 143 8.11 3.38 19.44
C THR A 143 7.66 2.60 18.20
N PRO A 144 6.47 2.84 17.63
CA PRO A 144 6.03 2.19 16.40
C PRO A 144 7.04 2.31 15.25
N ALA A 145 7.55 3.51 14.98
CA ALA A 145 8.64 3.75 14.03
C ALA A 145 9.95 4.04 14.75
N SER A 146 11.05 4.12 13.99
CA SER A 146 12.36 4.49 14.51
C SER A 146 12.92 5.75 13.83
N PRO A 147 13.86 6.47 14.45
CA PRO A 147 14.50 7.63 13.86
C PRO A 147 15.66 7.26 12.91
N PHE A 148 15.68 6.05 12.37
CA PHE A 148 16.70 5.55 11.47
C PHE A 148 16.10 5.19 10.11
N VAL A 149 16.92 5.14 9.09
CA VAL A 149 16.58 4.45 7.84
C VAL A 149 16.84 2.96 8.04
N SER A 150 15.93 2.11 7.59
CA SER A 150 15.97 0.67 7.80
C SER A 150 15.96 -0.12 6.49
N VAL A 151 16.72 -1.23 6.46
CA VAL A 151 16.67 -2.20 5.34
C VAL A 151 15.88 -3.43 5.77
N PHE A 152 16.41 -4.23 6.68
CA PHE A 152 15.75 -5.33 7.42
C PHE A 152 15.63 -4.98 8.90
N ARG A 153 16.48 -4.08 9.35
CA ARG A 153 16.63 -3.49 10.68
C ARG A 153 17.10 -2.07 10.52
N ASP A 154 17.07 -1.33 11.61
CA ASP A 154 17.62 0.03 11.69
C ASP A 154 19.11 0.03 11.34
N VAL A 155 19.53 0.97 10.50
CA VAL A 155 20.94 1.18 10.15
C VAL A 155 21.49 2.30 11.04
N PRO A 156 22.33 1.98 12.06
CA PRO A 156 22.78 2.98 13.05
C PRO A 156 23.48 4.19 12.44
N ALA A 157 24.21 3.99 11.33
CA ALA A 157 24.89 5.07 10.60
C ALA A 157 23.93 6.05 9.92
N LEU A 158 22.66 5.68 9.72
CA LEU A 158 21.66 6.50 9.04
C LEU A 158 20.60 7.01 10.03
N SER A 159 21.05 7.55 11.17
CA SER A 159 20.18 8.19 12.16
C SER A 159 19.86 9.62 11.77
N PHE A 160 18.58 9.95 11.65
CA PHE A 160 18.14 11.33 11.44
C PHE A 160 18.54 12.23 12.61
N MET A 161 18.54 11.69 13.85
CA MET A 161 18.85 12.45 15.06
C MET A 161 20.35 12.78 15.21
N ALA A 162 21.23 12.18 14.41
CA ALA A 162 22.66 12.50 14.40
C ALA A 162 22.95 13.97 14.04
N LEU A 163 22.02 14.63 13.33
CA LEU A 163 22.11 16.04 12.95
C LEU A 163 21.47 17.01 13.97
N GLY A 164 21.17 16.52 15.17
CA GLY A 164 20.48 17.26 16.23
C GLY A 164 18.95 17.11 16.19
N LEU A 165 18.31 17.43 17.31
CA LEU A 165 16.90 17.12 17.53
C LEU A 165 15.97 17.77 16.48
N VAL A 166 16.11 19.08 16.25
CA VAL A 166 15.19 19.81 15.35
C VAL A 166 15.36 19.37 13.91
N VAL A 167 16.60 19.32 13.42
CA VAL A 167 16.90 18.90 12.04
C VAL A 167 16.52 17.43 11.85
N GLY A 168 16.80 16.58 12.84
CA GLY A 168 16.45 15.18 12.84
C GLY A 168 14.94 14.95 12.69
N TRP A 169 14.10 15.70 13.43
CA TRP A 169 12.65 15.64 13.29
C TRP A 169 12.17 16.06 11.89
N ILE A 170 12.72 17.15 11.36
CA ILE A 170 12.36 17.64 10.01
C ILE A 170 12.69 16.58 8.96
N LEU A 171 13.89 16.01 9.01
CA LEU A 171 14.34 15.00 8.06
C LEU A 171 13.54 13.69 8.19
N TYR A 172 13.25 13.27 9.42
CA TYR A 172 12.41 12.09 9.67
C TYR A 172 10.99 12.27 9.11
N LEU A 173 10.34 13.40 9.39
CA LEU A 173 8.99 13.68 8.87
C LEU A 173 9.00 13.84 7.35
N ALA A 174 10.05 14.44 6.78
CA ALA A 174 10.23 14.50 5.33
C ALA A 174 10.39 13.11 4.72
N TRP A 175 11.15 12.21 5.35
CA TRP A 175 11.34 10.82 4.92
C TRP A 175 10.03 10.02 4.97
N VAL A 176 9.33 10.06 6.10
CA VAL A 176 8.02 9.40 6.25
C VAL A 176 7.01 9.92 5.23
N SER A 177 6.95 11.25 5.03
CA SER A 177 6.08 11.86 4.04
C SER A 177 6.49 11.48 2.61
N PHE A 178 7.78 11.42 2.32
CA PHE A 178 8.28 10.96 1.02
C PHE A 178 7.80 9.51 0.73
N ILE A 179 7.97 8.59 1.68
CA ILE A 179 7.52 7.19 1.51
C ILE A 179 6.01 7.13 1.29
N GLY A 180 5.21 7.82 2.11
CA GLY A 180 3.76 7.86 1.99
C GLY A 180 3.28 8.44 0.66
N VAL A 181 3.84 9.58 0.25
CA VAL A 181 3.53 10.23 -1.04
C VAL A 181 3.99 9.36 -2.21
N ALA A 182 5.20 8.78 -2.14
CA ALA A 182 5.75 7.95 -3.20
C ALA A 182 4.87 6.70 -3.43
N PHE A 183 4.57 5.91 -2.38
CA PHE A 183 3.77 4.71 -2.55
C PHE A 183 2.32 5.01 -2.92
N SER A 184 1.67 6.02 -2.35
CA SER A 184 0.29 6.34 -2.71
C SER A 184 0.15 6.82 -4.16
N ASN A 185 1.10 7.60 -4.67
CA ASN A 185 1.09 7.98 -6.09
C ASN A 185 1.52 6.84 -7.01
N SER A 186 2.46 5.99 -6.58
CA SER A 186 2.91 4.82 -7.36
C SER A 186 1.79 3.82 -7.60
N THR A 187 1.04 3.50 -6.56
CA THR A 187 -0.14 2.62 -6.66
C THR A 187 -1.26 3.27 -7.48
N ASN A 188 -1.43 4.59 -7.41
CA ASN A 188 -2.41 5.32 -8.19
C ASN A 188 -2.08 5.36 -9.70
N VAL A 189 -0.79 5.44 -10.07
CA VAL A 189 -0.34 5.34 -11.47
C VAL A 189 -0.52 3.94 -12.04
N THR A 190 -0.65 2.92 -11.19
CA THR A 190 -0.79 1.50 -11.55
C THR A 190 -2.14 0.91 -11.11
N ASP A 191 -3.18 1.73 -11.02
CA ASP A 191 -4.48 1.37 -10.43
C ASP A 191 -5.13 0.11 -11.06
N GLY A 192 -5.03 -0.08 -12.37
CA GLY A 192 -5.52 -1.28 -13.06
C GLY A 192 -4.82 -2.58 -12.63
N LEU A 193 -3.65 -2.50 -12.00
CA LEU A 193 -2.84 -3.62 -11.52
C LEU A 193 -2.85 -3.71 -9.99
N ALA A 194 -3.29 -2.66 -9.30
CA ALA A 194 -3.01 -2.41 -7.90
C ALA A 194 -3.66 -3.43 -6.96
N ALA A 195 -4.90 -3.88 -7.23
CA ALA A 195 -5.58 -4.82 -6.34
C ALA A 195 -4.84 -6.15 -6.22
N GLY A 196 -4.54 -6.80 -7.33
CA GLY A 196 -3.83 -8.09 -7.32
C GLY A 196 -2.38 -7.96 -6.87
N SER A 197 -1.65 -6.95 -7.35
CA SER A 197 -0.27 -6.69 -6.89
C SER A 197 -0.23 -6.35 -5.39
N GLY A 198 -1.22 -5.60 -4.90
CA GLY A 198 -1.38 -5.27 -3.49
C GLY A 198 -1.52 -6.50 -2.60
N ILE A 199 -2.21 -7.55 -3.07
CA ILE A 199 -2.33 -8.83 -2.34
C ILE A 199 -0.94 -9.43 -2.07
N PHE A 200 -0.08 -9.51 -3.08
CA PHE A 200 1.26 -10.08 -2.92
C PHE A 200 2.14 -9.22 -2.01
N VAL A 201 2.15 -7.92 -2.22
CA VAL A 201 2.99 -6.98 -1.45
C VAL A 201 2.56 -6.93 0.01
N THR A 202 1.26 -6.76 0.29
CA THR A 202 0.78 -6.70 1.67
C THR A 202 0.78 -8.07 2.35
N GLY A 203 0.62 -9.17 1.57
CA GLY A 203 0.83 -10.53 2.04
C GLY A 203 2.27 -10.77 2.50
N ALA A 204 3.26 -10.28 1.75
CA ALA A 204 4.66 -10.33 2.16
C ALA A 204 4.88 -9.58 3.48
N TYR A 205 4.29 -8.39 3.64
CA TYR A 205 4.37 -7.64 4.89
C TYR A 205 3.68 -8.35 6.07
N SER A 206 2.56 -9.05 5.82
CA SER A 206 1.93 -9.87 6.86
C SER A 206 2.86 -10.98 7.34
N LEU A 207 3.58 -11.64 6.41
CA LEU A 207 4.56 -12.67 6.72
C LEU A 207 5.79 -12.11 7.44
N ILE A 208 6.33 -10.98 6.98
CA ILE A 208 7.47 -10.30 7.62
C ILE A 208 7.12 -9.92 9.06
N ALA A 209 5.97 -9.26 9.26
CA ALA A 209 5.52 -8.87 10.59
C ALA A 209 5.24 -10.08 11.48
N PHE A 210 4.64 -11.15 10.94
CA PHE A 210 4.45 -12.39 11.67
C PHE A 210 5.80 -13.06 12.06
N TRP A 211 6.81 -12.99 11.18
CA TRP A 211 8.15 -13.49 11.47
C TRP A 211 8.88 -12.65 12.51
N GLN A 212 8.67 -11.33 12.50
CA GLN A 212 9.21 -10.43 13.54
C GLN A 212 8.56 -10.70 14.91
N PHE A 213 7.38 -11.31 14.95
CA PHE A 213 6.73 -11.75 16.16
C PHE A 213 7.33 -13.09 16.62
N ASN A 214 8.42 -13.02 17.36
CA ASN A 214 9.01 -14.17 18.02
C ASN A 214 8.63 -14.17 19.51
N GLN A 215 7.82 -15.14 19.92
CA GLN A 215 7.35 -15.24 21.31
C GLN A 215 8.51 -15.34 22.32
N ALA A 216 9.61 -15.99 21.96
CA ALA A 216 10.79 -16.08 22.80
C ALA A 216 11.37 -14.69 23.12
N CYS A 217 11.34 -13.76 22.17
CA CYS A 217 11.83 -12.38 22.34
C CYS A 217 10.93 -11.54 23.27
N TRP A 218 9.66 -11.89 23.39
CA TRP A 218 8.65 -11.11 24.11
C TRP A 218 8.15 -11.81 25.38
N GLY A 219 8.49 -13.08 25.57
CA GLY A 219 8.01 -13.93 26.67
C GLY A 219 8.76 -13.78 27.99
N GLY A 220 9.76 -12.90 28.09
CA GLY A 220 10.47 -12.60 29.32
C GLY A 220 11.39 -13.76 29.84
N GLY A 221 11.67 -14.74 28.98
CA GLY A 221 12.63 -15.80 29.28
C GLY A 221 14.09 -15.37 29.09
N ASP A 222 15.03 -16.01 29.80
CA ASP A 222 16.47 -15.81 29.58
C ASP A 222 16.85 -16.35 28.18
N LEU A 223 16.98 -15.44 27.23
CA LEU A 223 17.43 -15.75 25.87
C LEU A 223 18.96 -15.89 25.86
N SER A 224 19.47 -16.89 25.16
CA SER A 224 20.89 -16.94 24.84
C SER A 224 21.32 -15.67 24.09
N PRO A 225 22.60 -15.24 24.23
CA PRO A 225 23.06 -14.02 23.52
C PRO A 225 22.81 -14.05 22.01
N GLY A 226 22.94 -15.22 21.38
CA GLY A 226 22.61 -15.38 19.96
C GLY A 226 21.12 -15.18 19.64
N ALA A 227 20.23 -15.75 20.47
CA ALA A 227 18.78 -15.57 20.29
C ALA A 227 18.34 -14.12 20.51
N GLN A 228 19.01 -13.37 21.41
CA GLN A 228 18.75 -11.95 21.57
C GLN A 228 19.12 -11.14 20.31
N LEU A 229 20.22 -11.48 19.63
CA LEU A 229 20.63 -10.84 18.38
C LEU A 229 19.66 -11.10 17.23
N ALA A 230 18.94 -12.23 17.24
CA ALA A 230 17.93 -12.57 16.26
C ALA A 230 16.62 -11.78 16.46
N CYS A 231 16.37 -11.22 17.65
CA CYS A 231 15.15 -10.46 17.94
C CYS A 231 15.06 -9.15 17.13
N TYR A 232 13.87 -8.85 16.66
CA TYR A 232 13.58 -7.59 15.97
C TYR A 232 13.02 -6.55 16.97
N PRO A 233 13.52 -5.29 16.94
CA PRO A 233 13.02 -4.22 17.81
C PRO A 233 11.70 -3.61 17.31
N THR A 234 10.93 -4.34 16.51
CA THR A 234 9.64 -3.91 15.95
C THR A 234 8.57 -3.93 17.03
N ARG A 235 7.84 -2.82 17.17
CA ARG A 235 6.73 -2.73 18.10
C ARG A 235 5.47 -3.36 17.52
N ASP A 236 4.74 -4.13 18.33
CA ASP A 236 3.45 -4.75 18.04
C ASP A 236 3.41 -5.55 16.71
N PRO A 237 4.45 -6.37 16.38
CA PRO A 237 4.56 -6.98 15.05
C PRO A 237 3.41 -7.97 14.77
N PHE A 238 2.84 -8.61 15.78
CA PHE A 238 1.69 -9.50 15.60
C PHE A 238 0.43 -8.75 15.19
N ASP A 239 0.20 -7.55 15.71
CA ASP A 239 -0.93 -6.71 15.33
C ASP A 239 -0.76 -6.16 13.91
N LEU A 240 0.48 -5.79 13.53
CA LEU A 240 0.81 -5.46 12.14
C LEU A 240 0.51 -6.62 11.19
N ALA A 241 0.78 -7.86 11.59
CA ALA A 241 0.43 -9.04 10.81
C ALA A 241 -1.09 -9.22 10.69
N ILE A 242 -1.87 -8.98 11.75
CA ILE A 242 -3.34 -9.08 11.74
C ILE A 242 -3.96 -8.06 10.80
N VAL A 243 -3.57 -6.77 10.90
CA VAL A 243 -4.14 -5.71 10.04
C VAL A 243 -3.77 -5.93 8.58
N SER A 244 -2.54 -6.38 8.30
CA SER A 244 -2.10 -6.69 6.94
C SER A 244 -2.83 -7.90 6.36
N ALA A 245 -3.04 -8.97 7.14
CA ALA A 245 -3.82 -10.14 6.72
C ALA A 245 -5.29 -9.78 6.46
N SER A 246 -5.87 -8.92 7.30
CA SER A 246 -7.22 -8.38 7.07
C SER A 246 -7.32 -7.64 5.74
N PHE A 247 -6.32 -6.80 5.44
CA PHE A 247 -6.26 -6.06 4.19
C PHE A 247 -6.11 -6.98 2.96
N VAL A 248 -5.27 -8.02 3.06
CA VAL A 248 -5.15 -9.07 2.03
C VAL A 248 -6.50 -9.73 1.78
N GLY A 249 -7.19 -10.17 2.83
CA GLY A 249 -8.52 -10.77 2.71
C GLY A 249 -9.52 -9.85 2.01
N ALA A 250 -9.54 -8.57 2.39
CA ALA A 250 -10.41 -7.57 1.78
C ALA A 250 -10.09 -7.36 0.29
N LEU A 251 -8.81 -7.30 -0.09
CA LEU A 251 -8.38 -7.18 -1.49
C LEU A 251 -8.75 -8.42 -2.31
N VAL A 252 -8.59 -9.63 -1.76
CA VAL A 252 -8.95 -10.88 -2.46
C VAL A 252 -10.45 -10.89 -2.76
N GLY A 253 -11.31 -10.59 -1.78
CA GLY A 253 -12.75 -10.51 -2.00
C GLY A 253 -13.16 -9.40 -2.97
N PHE A 254 -12.49 -8.25 -2.92
CA PHE A 254 -12.70 -7.15 -3.87
C PHE A 254 -12.26 -7.52 -5.28
N LEU A 255 -11.14 -8.23 -5.43
CA LEU A 255 -10.60 -8.63 -6.74
C LEU A 255 -11.57 -9.51 -7.53
N TRP A 256 -12.39 -10.31 -6.88
CA TRP A 256 -13.47 -11.07 -7.53
C TRP A 256 -14.38 -10.20 -8.41
N TRP A 257 -14.62 -8.97 -7.98
CA TRP A 257 -15.47 -8.01 -8.68
C TRP A 257 -14.71 -7.04 -9.58
N ASN A 258 -13.42 -6.83 -9.30
CA ASN A 258 -12.55 -5.89 -10.02
C ASN A 258 -11.73 -6.54 -11.15
N ALA A 259 -11.58 -7.87 -11.16
CA ALA A 259 -10.86 -8.60 -12.22
C ALA A 259 -11.41 -8.29 -13.62
N PRO A 260 -10.65 -8.51 -14.72
CA PRO A 260 -11.00 -8.15 -16.08
C PRO A 260 -12.42 -8.52 -16.48
N LYS A 261 -13.12 -7.60 -17.13
CA LYS A 261 -14.55 -7.31 -17.22
C LYS A 261 -15.09 -6.78 -15.88
N ALA A 262 -14.29 -5.90 -15.26
CA ALA A 262 -14.55 -5.32 -13.95
C ALA A 262 -15.99 -4.81 -13.79
N LYS A 263 -16.64 -5.22 -12.72
CA LYS A 263 -17.98 -4.73 -12.30
C LYS A 263 -17.89 -3.47 -11.44
N VAL A 264 -16.69 -3.16 -10.96
CA VAL A 264 -16.35 -1.98 -10.15
C VAL A 264 -14.88 -1.64 -10.31
N PHE A 265 -14.58 -0.34 -10.40
CA PHE A 265 -13.21 0.17 -10.32
C PHE A 265 -12.91 0.63 -8.92
N MET A 266 -11.66 0.40 -8.46
CA MET A 266 -11.26 0.81 -7.11
C MET A 266 -11.21 2.33 -6.95
N GLY A 267 -10.89 3.06 -8.03
CA GLY A 267 -10.69 4.51 -8.03
C GLY A 267 -9.40 4.93 -7.31
N ASP A 268 -9.18 6.24 -7.27
CA ASP A 268 -8.08 6.84 -6.53
C ASP A 268 -8.20 6.55 -5.02
N VAL A 269 -9.43 6.42 -4.52
CA VAL A 269 -9.73 5.96 -3.15
C VAL A 269 -8.96 4.69 -2.83
N GLY A 270 -9.11 3.68 -3.68
CA GLY A 270 -8.54 2.36 -3.42
C GLY A 270 -7.04 2.32 -3.65
N SER A 271 -6.58 2.84 -4.78
CA SER A 271 -5.15 2.81 -5.11
C SER A 271 -4.31 3.57 -4.10
N MET A 272 -4.75 4.76 -3.66
CA MET A 272 -4.02 5.52 -2.64
C MET A 272 -4.06 4.85 -1.26
N ALA A 273 -5.17 4.19 -0.90
CA ALA A 273 -5.26 3.40 0.33
C ALA A 273 -4.27 2.22 0.34
N ILE A 274 -4.12 1.49 -0.79
CA ILE A 274 -3.11 0.42 -0.94
C ILE A 274 -1.71 0.98 -0.71
N GLY A 275 -1.37 2.10 -1.35
CA GLY A 275 -0.07 2.76 -1.14
C GLY A 275 0.15 3.21 0.30
N GLY A 276 -0.91 3.66 0.98
CA GLY A 276 -0.89 4.01 2.40
C GLY A 276 -0.56 2.83 3.31
N VAL A 277 -1.19 1.68 3.07
CA VAL A 277 -0.88 0.45 3.82
C VAL A 277 0.56 0.00 3.58
N ILE A 278 1.03 0.00 2.32
CA ILE A 278 2.40 -0.38 1.97
C ILE A 278 3.40 0.54 2.68
N ALA A 279 3.19 1.85 2.63
CA ALA A 279 4.05 2.84 3.27
C ALA A 279 4.08 2.66 4.81
N ALA A 280 2.92 2.51 5.43
CA ALA A 280 2.81 2.28 6.86
C ALA A 280 3.51 0.98 7.28
N MET A 281 3.26 -0.12 6.56
CA MET A 281 3.90 -1.40 6.85
C MET A 281 5.43 -1.32 6.70
N ALA A 282 5.95 -0.69 5.64
CA ALA A 282 7.38 -0.52 5.44
C ALA A 282 8.05 0.22 6.61
N ILE A 283 7.43 1.29 7.09
CA ILE A 283 7.95 2.11 8.20
C ILE A 283 7.84 1.37 9.53
N LEU A 284 6.67 0.80 9.83
CA LEU A 284 6.40 0.18 11.12
C LEU A 284 7.08 -1.18 11.30
N THR A 285 7.35 -1.91 10.20
CA THR A 285 8.18 -3.14 10.24
C THR A 285 9.67 -2.85 10.10
N ARG A 286 10.09 -1.58 9.99
CA ARG A 286 11.49 -1.14 9.82
C ARG A 286 12.17 -1.78 8.61
N THR A 287 11.49 -1.72 7.46
CA THR A 287 11.92 -2.33 6.20
C THR A 287 11.73 -1.38 5.01
N GLU A 288 11.98 -0.08 5.21
CA GLU A 288 11.69 0.96 4.20
C GLU A 288 12.45 0.74 2.89
N LEU A 289 13.73 0.36 2.97
CA LEU A 289 14.53 0.10 1.76
C LEU A 289 14.21 -1.28 1.15
N LEU A 290 13.84 -2.27 1.97
CA LEU A 290 13.36 -3.55 1.47
C LEU A 290 12.03 -3.38 0.69
N ALA A 291 11.23 -2.37 1.05
CA ALA A 291 10.01 -2.04 0.34
C ALA A 291 10.24 -1.76 -1.16
N VAL A 292 11.41 -1.24 -1.53
CA VAL A 292 11.79 -1.02 -2.94
C VAL A 292 11.77 -2.32 -3.73
N LEU A 293 12.16 -3.44 -3.10
CA LEU A 293 12.10 -4.76 -3.70
C LEU A 293 10.69 -5.36 -3.58
N VAL A 294 10.16 -5.47 -2.35
CA VAL A 294 8.86 -6.10 -2.07
C VAL A 294 7.74 -5.47 -2.89
N ALA A 295 7.72 -4.15 -2.97
CA ALA A 295 6.73 -3.37 -3.72
C ALA A 295 7.25 -2.88 -5.08
N GLY A 296 8.28 -3.50 -5.64
CA GLY A 296 8.97 -3.08 -6.86
C GLY A 296 8.06 -2.95 -8.08
N VAL A 297 7.00 -3.76 -8.16
CA VAL A 297 6.00 -3.65 -9.22
C VAL A 297 5.35 -2.25 -9.27
N PHE A 298 5.12 -1.63 -8.12
CA PHE A 298 4.59 -0.27 -8.03
C PHE A 298 5.64 0.81 -8.36
N ILE A 299 6.92 0.47 -8.31
CA ILE A 299 8.01 1.38 -8.68
C ILE A 299 8.24 1.37 -10.21
N ILE A 300 7.98 0.25 -10.88
CA ILE A 300 8.13 0.11 -12.34
C ILE A 300 7.25 1.13 -13.09
N GLY A 301 6.00 1.30 -12.67
CA GLY A 301 5.05 2.25 -13.28
C GLY A 301 5.58 3.67 -13.30
N PRO A 302 5.68 4.36 -12.15
CA PRO A 302 6.20 5.73 -12.07
C PRO A 302 7.66 5.85 -12.51
N GLY A 303 8.50 4.83 -12.28
CA GLY A 303 9.88 4.77 -12.77
C GLY A 303 9.95 4.91 -14.28
N SER A 304 9.08 4.22 -15.01
CA SER A 304 8.99 4.33 -16.47
C SER A 304 8.56 5.74 -16.93
N VAL A 305 7.69 6.42 -16.15
CA VAL A 305 7.28 7.81 -16.44
C VAL A 305 8.45 8.77 -16.24
N ILE A 306 9.20 8.60 -15.15
CA ILE A 306 10.39 9.42 -14.85
C ILE A 306 11.45 9.22 -15.94
N LEU A 307 11.78 7.96 -16.28
CA LEU A 307 12.73 7.63 -17.33
C LEU A 307 12.31 8.20 -18.69
N GLN A 308 11.04 8.09 -19.05
CA GLN A 308 10.50 8.67 -20.28
C GLN A 308 10.71 10.18 -20.31
N ARG A 309 10.40 10.88 -19.22
CA ARG A 309 10.54 12.34 -19.13
C ARG A 309 12.01 12.77 -19.21
N LEU A 310 12.90 12.08 -18.50
CA LEU A 310 14.35 12.36 -18.53
C LEU A 310 14.91 12.09 -19.92
N TYR A 311 14.63 10.96 -20.53
CA TYR A 311 15.09 10.63 -21.87
C TYR A 311 14.58 11.62 -22.91
N PHE A 312 13.30 12.00 -22.86
CA PHE A 312 12.70 12.99 -23.75
C PHE A 312 13.40 14.35 -23.64
N LYS A 313 13.72 14.78 -22.40
CA LYS A 313 14.42 16.05 -22.15
C LYS A 313 15.87 16.01 -22.66
N ILE A 314 16.60 14.93 -22.36
CA ILE A 314 18.02 14.78 -22.76
C ILE A 314 18.14 14.65 -24.28
N THR A 315 17.26 13.89 -24.92
CA THR A 315 17.30 13.63 -26.39
C THR A 315 16.53 14.64 -27.22
N ARG A 316 16.04 15.73 -26.59
CA ARG A 316 15.29 16.82 -27.24
C ARG A 316 14.09 16.33 -28.05
N GLY A 317 13.29 15.42 -27.50
CA GLY A 317 12.00 15.00 -28.07
C GLY A 317 11.87 13.53 -28.49
N LYS A 318 12.92 12.72 -28.36
CA LYS A 318 12.81 11.28 -28.64
C LYS A 318 12.09 10.56 -27.48
N ARG A 319 11.28 9.57 -27.81
CA ARG A 319 10.56 8.74 -26.84
C ARG A 319 11.30 7.42 -26.62
N LEU A 320 11.48 7.02 -25.36
CA LEU A 320 12.02 5.71 -24.98
C LEU A 320 10.93 4.63 -25.08
N PHE A 321 9.76 4.91 -24.52
CA PHE A 321 8.57 4.06 -24.55
C PHE A 321 7.55 4.64 -25.53
N LEU A 322 6.75 3.82 -26.20
CA LEU A 322 5.65 4.25 -27.06
C LEU A 322 4.64 5.09 -26.27
N MET A 323 4.35 4.63 -25.04
CA MET A 323 3.51 5.34 -24.07
C MET A 323 4.03 5.04 -22.66
N SER A 324 3.83 5.95 -21.71
CA SER A 324 4.09 5.75 -20.28
C SER A 324 2.82 5.98 -19.47
N PRO A 325 2.57 5.26 -18.39
CA PRO A 325 3.39 4.21 -17.72
C PRO A 325 3.62 2.95 -18.55
N PHE A 326 4.57 2.08 -18.08
CA PHE A 326 5.09 0.93 -18.84
C PHE A 326 4.03 -0.07 -19.31
N HIS A 327 2.95 -0.28 -18.55
CA HIS A 327 1.87 -1.19 -18.95
C HIS A 327 1.16 -0.72 -20.23
N HIS A 328 1.00 0.60 -20.43
CA HIS A 328 0.46 1.14 -21.69
C HIS A 328 1.41 0.96 -22.88
N HIS A 329 2.72 0.93 -22.63
CA HIS A 329 3.67 0.58 -23.69
C HIS A 329 3.44 -0.86 -24.20
N LEU A 330 3.12 -1.80 -23.30
CA LEU A 330 2.81 -3.18 -23.65
C LEU A 330 1.48 -3.29 -24.41
N GLU A 331 0.45 -2.52 -24.01
CA GLU A 331 -0.82 -2.43 -24.74
C GLU A 331 -0.59 -1.93 -26.17
N MET A 332 0.23 -0.89 -26.35
CA MET A 332 0.60 -0.35 -27.66
C MET A 332 1.41 -1.35 -28.52
N ARG A 333 2.01 -2.35 -27.89
CA ARG A 333 2.67 -3.48 -28.56
C ARG A 333 1.73 -4.65 -28.87
N GLY A 334 0.42 -4.50 -28.59
CA GLY A 334 -0.61 -5.49 -28.91
C GLY A 334 -0.85 -6.55 -27.82
N TRP A 335 -0.30 -6.36 -26.60
CA TRP A 335 -0.63 -7.27 -25.51
C TRP A 335 -2.05 -7.01 -25.01
N SER A 336 -2.80 -8.07 -24.71
CA SER A 336 -4.12 -7.91 -24.12
C SER A 336 -4.01 -7.39 -22.67
N GLU A 337 -5.00 -6.60 -22.24
CA GLU A 337 -5.10 -6.09 -20.85
C GLU A 337 -4.95 -7.24 -19.83
N VAL A 338 -5.64 -8.36 -20.07
CA VAL A 338 -5.58 -9.54 -19.18
C VAL A 338 -4.18 -10.10 -19.08
N THR A 339 -3.47 -10.22 -20.21
CA THR A 339 -2.09 -10.72 -20.24
C THR A 339 -1.15 -9.83 -19.44
N ILE A 340 -1.29 -8.50 -19.58
CA ILE A 340 -0.49 -7.53 -18.84
C ILE A 340 -0.76 -7.65 -17.35
N VAL A 341 -2.02 -7.65 -16.96
CA VAL A 341 -2.45 -7.75 -15.55
C VAL A 341 -1.88 -9.01 -14.89
N VAL A 342 -2.09 -10.19 -15.50
CA VAL A 342 -1.63 -11.47 -14.95
C VAL A 342 -0.09 -11.51 -14.85
N ARG A 343 0.63 -11.06 -15.88
CA ARG A 343 2.11 -11.04 -15.85
C ARG A 343 2.65 -10.07 -14.80
N MET A 344 2.02 -8.90 -14.61
CA MET A 344 2.42 -7.96 -13.56
C MET A 344 2.15 -8.51 -12.16
N TRP A 345 1.08 -9.28 -11.97
CA TRP A 345 0.84 -9.98 -10.70
C TRP A 345 1.88 -11.06 -10.41
N ILE A 346 2.30 -11.81 -11.45
CA ILE A 346 3.40 -12.78 -11.33
C ILE A 346 4.70 -12.06 -10.93
N ILE A 347 5.03 -10.94 -11.58
CA ILE A 347 6.19 -10.12 -11.22
C ILE A 347 6.08 -9.62 -9.78
N ALA A 348 4.90 -9.13 -9.36
CA ALA A 348 4.67 -8.71 -7.98
C ALA A 348 4.92 -9.85 -6.99
N GLY A 349 4.41 -11.06 -7.29
CA GLY A 349 4.64 -12.25 -6.48
C GLY A 349 6.13 -12.63 -6.40
N LEU A 350 6.84 -12.62 -7.53
CA LEU A 350 8.28 -12.92 -7.56
C LEU A 350 9.10 -11.91 -6.74
N LEU A 351 8.81 -10.61 -6.87
CA LEU A 351 9.48 -9.57 -6.10
C LEU A 351 9.16 -9.67 -4.60
N ALA A 352 7.90 -9.93 -4.25
CA ALA A 352 7.47 -10.13 -2.87
C ALA A 352 8.18 -11.35 -2.22
N VAL A 353 8.21 -12.50 -2.91
CA VAL A 353 8.90 -13.70 -2.44
C VAL A 353 10.41 -13.48 -2.33
N SER A 354 11.02 -12.77 -3.30
CA SER A 354 12.43 -12.40 -3.22
C SER A 354 12.71 -11.53 -1.99
N GLY A 355 11.85 -10.54 -1.71
CA GLY A 355 11.98 -9.68 -0.53
C GLY A 355 11.87 -10.47 0.77
N ILE A 356 10.93 -11.41 0.89
CA ILE A 356 10.82 -12.33 2.04
C ILE A 356 12.08 -13.20 2.13
N GLY A 357 12.59 -13.69 1.01
CA GLY A 357 13.81 -14.51 0.96
C GLY A 357 15.03 -13.77 1.51
N PHE A 358 15.24 -12.51 1.09
CA PHE A 358 16.32 -11.69 1.62
C PHE A 358 16.14 -11.38 3.12
N PHE A 359 14.92 -11.11 3.55
CA PHE A 359 14.61 -10.93 4.97
C PHE A 359 14.93 -12.19 5.78
N TYR A 360 14.59 -13.38 5.26
CA TYR A 360 14.88 -14.66 5.89
C TYR A 360 16.39 -14.95 5.97
N VAL A 361 17.15 -14.65 4.90
CA VAL A 361 18.61 -14.82 4.89
C VAL A 361 19.28 -13.90 5.92
N GLU A 362 18.80 -12.66 6.08
CA GLU A 362 19.31 -11.78 7.15
C GLU A 362 19.05 -12.37 8.53
N TRP A 363 17.86 -12.89 8.75
CA TRP A 363 17.52 -13.55 10.03
C TRP A 363 18.43 -14.74 10.30
N LEU A 364 18.63 -15.64 9.32
CA LEU A 364 19.55 -16.79 9.45
C LEU A 364 20.99 -16.39 9.75
N SER A 365 21.46 -15.26 9.21
CA SER A 365 22.82 -14.80 9.44
C SER A 365 23.09 -14.36 10.89
N ARG A 366 22.03 -14.25 11.71
CA ARG A 366 22.12 -13.82 13.12
C ARG A 366 21.73 -14.90 14.12
N THR A 367 21.17 -16.00 13.65
CA THR A 367 20.92 -17.20 14.48
C THR A 367 22.07 -18.15 14.44
#